data_a8765b504436d65c37b66fb20186ca6a
#
_entry.id   a8765b504436d65c37b66fb20186ca6a
#
_cell.length_a   1.000
_cell.length_b   1.000
_cell.length_c   1.000
_cell.angle_alpha   90.00
_cell.angle_beta   90.00
_cell.angle_gamma   90.00
#
_symmetry.space_group_name_H-M   'P 1'
#
loop_
_entity.id
_entity.type
_entity.pdbx_description
1 polymer ?
#
loop_
_entity_poly.entity_id
_entity_poly.type
_entity_poly.pdbx_seq_one_letter_code
_entity_poly.pdbx_strand_id
1 'polypeptide(L)'
;MMESVIRLENFYFAYNKSELVLQDIDLEIKKGSFTVVAGPSGAGKTTLCKAMTGIVPFYMGGRYSGDVQVLGESTKGRRVSDIAMRVGLMLEDYESQLVSLTAGEEVAFSLLNHGFAPEEVAERTRKALEDVGLPGRESYQLDELSGGQRQRLLLAATLAVHPEIIVLDEPVSAMDPDGAHSLYELLYAIHQRYGTTIIVVEHRVDYLLPYVCLLYTSPSPRDM
;
A
#
# COMPACT_ATOMS: atom_id res chain seq x y z
N MET A 1 -4.00 -23.68 -9.66
CA MET A 1 -4.21 -22.27 -10.04
C MET A 1 -3.77 -21.42 -8.86
N MET A 2 -3.02 -20.33 -9.04
CA MET A 2 -2.66 -19.43 -7.94
C MET A 2 -3.93 -18.73 -7.43
N GLU A 3 -4.07 -18.64 -6.11
CA GLU A 3 -5.19 -18.01 -5.42
C GLU A 3 -5.22 -16.50 -5.74
N SER A 4 -6.40 -15.94 -6.03
CA SER A 4 -6.60 -14.51 -6.18
C SER A 4 -6.75 -13.85 -4.81
N VAL A 5 -6.00 -12.79 -4.53
CA VAL A 5 -6.06 -12.07 -3.25
C VAL A 5 -6.75 -10.72 -3.36
N ILE A 6 -6.74 -10.10 -4.55
CA ILE A 6 -7.56 -8.91 -4.87
C ILE A 6 -8.28 -9.20 -6.18
N ARG A 7 -9.58 -8.92 -6.22
CA ARG A 7 -10.38 -9.01 -7.43
C ARG A 7 -11.39 -7.89 -7.49
N LEU A 8 -11.39 -7.16 -8.59
CA LEU A 8 -12.41 -6.19 -8.94
C LEU A 8 -13.18 -6.75 -10.13
N GLU A 9 -14.51 -6.66 -10.10
CA GLU A 9 -15.41 -7.16 -11.15
C GLU A 9 -16.38 -6.07 -11.57
N ASN A 10 -16.29 -5.62 -12.81
CA ASN A 10 -17.11 -4.56 -13.39
C ASN A 10 -17.25 -3.37 -12.42
N PHE A 11 -16.13 -2.94 -11.83
CA PHE A 11 -16.17 -1.96 -10.75
C PHE A 11 -16.16 -0.54 -11.29
N TYR A 12 -17.18 0.23 -10.86
CA TYR A 12 -17.33 1.66 -11.15
C TYR A 12 -17.35 2.43 -9.84
N PHE A 13 -16.73 3.60 -9.83
CA PHE A 13 -16.76 4.46 -8.64
C PHE A 13 -16.73 5.95 -8.99
N ALA A 14 -17.50 6.74 -8.22
CA ALA A 14 -17.52 8.20 -8.26
C ALA A 14 -17.65 8.76 -6.84
N TYR A 15 -16.87 9.78 -6.51
CA TYR A 15 -16.98 10.50 -5.23
C TYR A 15 -18.25 11.35 -5.15
N ASN A 16 -18.70 11.88 -6.28
CA ASN A 16 -19.89 12.72 -6.40
C ASN A 16 -20.78 12.27 -7.59
N LYS A 17 -21.84 13.03 -7.86
CA LYS A 17 -22.81 12.66 -8.89
C LYS A 17 -22.36 12.94 -10.35
N SER A 18 -21.26 13.68 -10.53
CA SER A 18 -20.96 14.28 -11.84
C SER A 18 -19.83 13.58 -12.60
N GLU A 19 -18.95 12.81 -11.95
CA GLU A 19 -17.77 12.26 -12.61
C GLU A 19 -17.42 10.87 -12.09
N LEU A 20 -17.34 9.90 -12.99
CA LEU A 20 -16.80 8.58 -12.71
C LEU A 20 -15.28 8.68 -12.66
N VAL A 21 -14.68 8.20 -11.56
CA VAL A 21 -13.23 8.14 -11.36
C VAL A 21 -12.68 6.77 -11.76
N LEU A 22 -13.43 5.71 -11.45
CA LEU A 22 -13.12 4.36 -11.92
C LEU A 22 -14.28 3.90 -12.79
N GLN A 23 -13.95 3.32 -13.95
CA GLN A 23 -14.92 2.89 -14.94
C GLN A 23 -14.55 1.50 -15.44
N ASP A 24 -15.49 0.56 -15.31
CA ASP A 24 -15.37 -0.80 -15.83
C ASP A 24 -14.05 -1.48 -15.49
N ILE A 25 -13.69 -1.41 -14.21
CA ILE A 25 -12.43 -1.98 -13.76
C ILE A 25 -12.60 -3.47 -13.48
N ASP A 26 -11.93 -4.28 -14.29
CA ASP A 26 -11.70 -5.70 -14.07
C ASP A 26 -10.22 -5.91 -13.77
N LEU A 27 -9.91 -6.36 -12.55
CA LEU A 27 -8.55 -6.54 -12.08
C LEU A 27 -8.46 -7.79 -11.21
N GLU A 28 -7.47 -8.62 -11.47
CA GLU A 28 -7.18 -9.78 -10.64
C GLU A 28 -5.71 -9.83 -10.25
N ILE A 29 -5.43 -9.87 -8.93
CA ILE A 29 -4.08 -9.95 -8.37
C ILE A 29 -3.92 -11.26 -7.64
N LYS A 30 -2.86 -11.98 -7.99
CA LYS A 30 -2.56 -13.31 -7.43
C LYS A 30 -1.73 -13.20 -6.15
N LYS A 31 -1.95 -14.13 -5.24
CA LYS A 31 -1.17 -14.27 -4.00
C LYS A 31 0.32 -14.41 -4.32
N GLY A 32 1.15 -13.71 -3.56
CA GLY A 32 2.59 -13.73 -3.73
C GLY A 32 3.07 -13.18 -5.08
N SER A 33 2.33 -12.26 -5.71
CA SER A 33 2.81 -11.52 -6.88
C SER A 33 3.41 -10.17 -6.48
N PHE A 34 4.34 -9.69 -7.30
CA PHE A 34 4.77 -8.29 -7.33
C PHE A 34 4.12 -7.64 -8.55
N THR A 35 3.09 -6.85 -8.32
CA THR A 35 2.22 -6.29 -9.37
C THR A 35 2.40 -4.79 -9.45
N VAL A 36 2.52 -4.26 -10.67
CA VAL A 36 2.53 -2.82 -10.92
C VAL A 36 1.28 -2.43 -11.69
N VAL A 37 0.63 -1.39 -11.23
CA VAL A 37 -0.48 -0.72 -11.91
C VAL A 37 0.03 0.63 -12.40
N ALA A 38 0.15 0.78 -13.71
CA ALA A 38 0.64 2.00 -14.34
C ALA A 38 -0.48 2.82 -14.96
N GLY A 39 -0.36 4.13 -14.88
CA GLY A 39 -1.32 5.03 -15.53
C GLY A 39 -0.92 6.49 -15.36
N PRO A 40 -1.43 7.39 -16.22
CA PRO A 40 -1.16 8.82 -16.13
C PRO A 40 -1.69 9.43 -14.83
N SER A 41 -1.20 10.62 -14.47
CA SER A 41 -1.76 11.38 -13.36
C SER A 41 -3.24 11.67 -13.62
N GLY A 42 -4.07 11.56 -12.57
CA GLY A 42 -5.53 11.72 -12.69
C GLY A 42 -6.30 10.50 -13.22
N ALA A 43 -5.64 9.39 -13.53
CA ALA A 43 -6.31 8.16 -14.00
C ALA A 43 -7.07 7.38 -12.89
N GLY A 44 -7.20 7.92 -11.68
CA GLY A 44 -7.90 7.26 -10.58
C GLY A 44 -7.06 6.26 -9.78
N LYS A 45 -5.73 6.26 -9.94
CA LYS A 45 -4.81 5.31 -9.29
C LYS A 45 -4.95 5.27 -7.76
N THR A 46 -4.90 6.42 -7.10
CA THR A 46 -5.13 6.53 -5.65
C THR A 46 -6.51 6.01 -5.24
N THR A 47 -7.52 6.26 -6.06
CA THR A 47 -8.88 5.74 -5.84
C THR A 47 -8.92 4.22 -5.95
N LEU A 48 -8.17 3.65 -6.89
CA LEU A 48 -8.02 2.20 -7.02
C LEU A 48 -7.32 1.59 -5.79
N CYS A 49 -6.25 2.22 -5.27
CA CYS A 49 -5.62 1.81 -4.00
C CYS A 49 -6.63 1.80 -2.85
N LYS A 50 -7.43 2.87 -2.74
CA LYS A 50 -8.49 2.97 -1.72
C LYS A 50 -9.60 1.94 -1.91
N ALA A 51 -9.93 1.55 -3.15
CA ALA A 51 -10.89 0.49 -3.42
C ALA A 51 -10.37 -0.88 -2.98
N MET A 52 -9.12 -1.21 -3.34
CA MET A 52 -8.46 -2.46 -2.94
C MET A 52 -8.29 -2.63 -1.42
N THR A 53 -8.39 -1.54 -0.66
CA THR A 53 -8.29 -1.54 0.80
C THR A 53 -9.63 -1.30 1.51
N GLY A 54 -10.73 -1.24 0.76
CA GLY A 54 -12.08 -1.05 1.29
C GLY A 54 -12.38 0.36 1.81
N ILE A 55 -11.46 1.32 1.63
CA ILE A 55 -11.67 2.71 2.07
C ILE A 55 -12.79 3.36 1.25
N VAL A 56 -12.80 3.15 -0.05
CA VAL A 56 -13.94 3.50 -0.89
C VAL A 56 -14.66 2.21 -1.30
N PRO A 57 -15.98 2.22 -1.36
CA PRO A 57 -16.92 3.31 -1.06
C PRO A 57 -17.30 3.39 0.42
N PHE A 58 -16.89 2.43 1.27
CA PHE A 58 -17.55 2.16 2.55
C PHE A 58 -17.15 3.09 3.69
N TYR A 59 -15.95 3.68 3.65
CA TYR A 59 -15.50 4.66 4.65
C TYR A 59 -15.62 6.10 4.15
N MET A 60 -15.14 6.40 2.94
CA MET A 60 -15.20 7.76 2.39
C MET A 60 -16.51 8.07 1.68
N GLY A 61 -17.41 7.07 1.53
CA GLY A 61 -18.63 7.23 0.76
C GLY A 61 -18.38 7.26 -0.75
N GLY A 62 -19.44 7.53 -1.53
CA GLY A 62 -19.42 7.60 -2.98
C GLY A 62 -20.50 6.69 -3.61
N ARG A 63 -20.63 6.80 -4.94
CA ARG A 63 -21.50 5.93 -5.73
C ARG A 63 -20.66 4.87 -6.41
N TYR A 64 -21.11 3.64 -6.38
CA TYR A 64 -20.38 2.52 -6.96
C TYR A 64 -21.33 1.46 -7.55
N SER A 65 -20.80 0.63 -8.43
CA SER A 65 -21.37 -0.64 -8.87
C SER A 65 -20.25 -1.66 -9.07
N GLY A 66 -20.62 -2.92 -9.28
CA GLY A 66 -19.67 -4.01 -9.33
C GLY A 66 -19.27 -4.51 -7.93
N ASP A 67 -18.16 -5.23 -7.85
CA ASP A 67 -17.66 -5.79 -6.59
C ASP A 67 -16.15 -5.65 -6.44
N VAL A 68 -15.69 -5.55 -5.20
CA VAL A 68 -14.27 -5.64 -4.82
C VAL A 68 -14.13 -6.72 -3.79
N GLN A 69 -13.32 -7.72 -4.10
CA GLN A 69 -13.00 -8.83 -3.20
C GLN A 69 -11.56 -8.72 -2.71
N VAL A 70 -11.37 -8.93 -1.43
CA VAL A 70 -10.08 -8.94 -0.76
C VAL A 70 -9.95 -10.25 0.01
N LEU A 71 -8.93 -11.03 -0.33
CA LEU A 71 -8.66 -12.34 0.28
C LEU A 71 -9.87 -13.29 0.16
N GLY A 72 -10.53 -13.28 -1.02
CA GLY A 72 -11.67 -14.12 -1.34
C GLY A 72 -13.02 -13.66 -0.78
N GLU A 73 -13.06 -12.53 -0.07
CA GLU A 73 -14.29 -11.99 0.51
C GLU A 73 -14.62 -10.61 -0.06
N SER A 74 -15.90 -10.36 -0.40
CA SER A 74 -16.35 -9.03 -0.80
C SER A 74 -16.11 -7.99 0.31
N THR A 75 -15.71 -6.79 -0.07
CA THR A 75 -15.56 -5.67 0.86
C THR A 75 -16.90 -5.11 1.34
N LYS A 76 -18.02 -5.51 0.70
CA LYS A 76 -19.37 -5.09 1.11
C LYS A 76 -19.72 -5.59 2.50
N GLY A 77 -20.05 -4.64 3.38
CA GLY A 77 -20.46 -4.96 4.76
C GLY A 77 -19.29 -5.26 5.70
N ARG A 78 -18.04 -5.23 5.24
CA ARG A 78 -16.86 -5.34 6.09
C ARG A 78 -16.41 -3.98 6.60
N ARG A 79 -15.86 -3.94 7.81
CA ARG A 79 -15.22 -2.72 8.32
C ARG A 79 -13.82 -2.61 7.70
N VAL A 80 -13.42 -1.37 7.41
CA VAL A 80 -12.05 -1.09 6.91
C VAL A 80 -10.98 -1.61 7.88
N SER A 81 -11.24 -1.53 9.21
CA SER A 81 -10.35 -2.09 10.23
C SER A 81 -10.09 -3.59 10.04
N ASP A 82 -11.09 -4.36 9.63
CA ASP A 82 -10.95 -5.81 9.47
C ASP A 82 -10.09 -6.15 8.22
N ILE A 83 -10.17 -5.31 7.19
CA ILE A 83 -9.33 -5.41 6.00
C ILE A 83 -7.90 -4.96 6.33
N ALA A 84 -7.75 -3.85 7.06
CA ALA A 84 -6.46 -3.27 7.45
C ALA A 84 -5.61 -4.20 8.34
N MET A 85 -6.21 -5.16 9.02
CA MET A 85 -5.48 -6.22 9.74
C MET A 85 -4.62 -7.09 8.83
N ARG A 86 -4.93 -7.16 7.53
CA ARG A 86 -4.28 -8.07 6.58
C ARG A 86 -3.72 -7.35 5.34
N VAL A 87 -4.13 -6.09 5.11
CA VAL A 87 -3.75 -5.27 3.95
C VAL A 87 -3.16 -3.96 4.42
N GLY A 88 -1.87 -3.77 4.19
CA GLY A 88 -1.18 -2.50 4.44
C GLY A 88 -1.42 -1.52 3.28
N LEU A 89 -1.53 -0.25 3.58
CA LEU A 89 -1.67 0.83 2.59
C LEU A 89 -0.68 1.95 2.89
N MET A 90 0.09 2.33 1.89
CA MET A 90 0.91 3.52 1.90
C MET A 90 0.46 4.44 0.75
N LEU A 91 0.04 5.66 1.09
CA LEU A 91 -0.38 6.67 0.12
C LEU A 91 0.79 7.56 -0.31
N GLU A 92 0.65 8.26 -1.44
CA GLU A 92 1.62 9.23 -1.95
C GLU A 92 1.98 10.29 -0.88
N ASP A 93 0.96 10.84 -0.20
CA ASP A 93 1.17 11.72 0.96
C ASP A 93 1.46 10.88 2.22
N TYR A 94 2.66 10.32 2.28
CA TYR A 94 3.10 9.49 3.40
C TYR A 94 3.26 10.29 4.70
N GLU A 95 3.55 11.59 4.64
CA GLU A 95 3.72 12.42 5.83
C GLU A 95 2.42 12.55 6.63
N SER A 96 1.28 12.63 5.96
CA SER A 96 -0.03 12.66 6.62
C SER A 96 -0.42 11.36 7.33
N GLN A 97 0.29 10.27 7.05
CA GLN A 97 0.07 8.98 7.69
C GLN A 97 0.93 8.76 8.94
N LEU A 98 1.99 9.56 9.15
CA LEU A 98 2.82 9.50 10.34
C LEU A 98 2.15 10.28 11.48
N VAL A 99 1.89 9.63 12.60
CA VAL A 99 1.07 10.18 13.69
C VAL A 99 1.78 10.26 15.03
N SER A 100 2.96 9.63 15.16
CA SER A 100 3.72 9.55 16.41
C SER A 100 4.83 10.60 16.48
N LEU A 101 5.52 10.70 17.61
CA LEU A 101 6.63 11.65 17.79
C LEU A 101 7.98 11.01 17.40
N THR A 102 8.16 9.73 17.68
CA THR A 102 9.41 9.01 17.40
C THR A 102 9.21 7.85 16.45
N ALA A 103 10.30 7.41 15.81
CA ALA A 103 10.29 6.29 14.88
C ALA A 103 9.84 4.98 15.57
N GLY A 104 10.27 4.74 16.79
CA GLY A 104 9.85 3.56 17.56
C GLY A 104 8.37 3.59 17.90
N GLU A 105 7.83 4.76 18.30
CA GLU A 105 6.41 4.92 18.59
C GLU A 105 5.53 4.71 17.36
N GLU A 106 5.98 5.16 16.18
CA GLU A 106 5.25 4.99 14.93
C GLU A 106 5.05 3.50 14.59
N VAL A 107 6.10 2.70 14.69
CA VAL A 107 6.01 1.25 14.45
C VAL A 107 5.21 0.57 15.57
N ALA A 108 5.46 0.95 16.83
CA ALA A 108 4.75 0.40 17.99
C ALA A 108 3.25 0.69 17.93
N PHE A 109 2.85 1.87 17.46
CA PHE A 109 1.44 2.25 17.27
C PHE A 109 0.70 1.27 16.34
N SER A 110 1.30 0.92 15.21
CA SER A 110 0.74 -0.09 14.31
C SER A 110 0.56 -1.44 14.99
N LEU A 111 1.58 -1.91 15.70
CA LEU A 111 1.57 -3.21 16.39
C LEU A 111 0.52 -3.26 17.50
N LEU A 112 0.44 -2.22 18.33
CA LEU A 112 -0.53 -2.13 19.42
C LEU A 112 -1.98 -2.11 18.89
N ASN A 113 -2.24 -1.39 17.81
CA ASN A 113 -3.56 -1.37 17.18
C ASN A 113 -3.96 -2.73 16.58
N HIS A 114 -2.98 -3.57 16.24
CA HIS A 114 -3.20 -4.94 15.79
C HIS A 114 -3.26 -5.95 16.95
N GLY A 115 -3.18 -5.49 18.21
CA GLY A 115 -3.36 -6.31 19.40
C GLY A 115 -2.14 -7.15 19.80
N PHE A 116 -0.93 -6.79 19.32
CA PHE A 116 0.30 -7.45 19.77
C PHE A 116 0.57 -7.16 21.25
N ALA A 117 1.10 -8.16 21.96
CA ALA A 117 1.48 -8.00 23.35
C ALA A 117 2.67 -7.02 23.50
N PRO A 118 2.70 -6.20 24.57
CA PRO A 118 3.77 -5.22 24.78
C PRO A 118 5.18 -5.82 24.71
N GLU A 119 5.33 -7.06 25.14
CA GLU A 119 6.61 -7.78 25.13
C GLU A 119 7.12 -8.07 23.69
N GLU A 120 6.19 -8.30 22.75
CA GLU A 120 6.51 -8.52 21.34
C GLU A 120 6.76 -7.21 20.58
N VAL A 121 6.13 -6.11 21.04
CA VAL A 121 6.17 -4.81 20.33
C VAL A 121 7.61 -4.32 20.20
N ALA A 122 8.42 -4.35 21.26
CA ALA A 122 9.79 -3.85 21.24
C ALA A 122 10.67 -4.60 20.24
N GLU A 123 10.59 -5.94 20.22
CA GLU A 123 11.38 -6.77 19.31
C GLU A 123 10.93 -6.57 17.84
N ARG A 124 9.62 -6.57 17.58
CA ARG A 124 9.08 -6.35 16.25
C ARG A 124 9.39 -4.96 15.71
N THR A 125 9.34 -3.93 16.57
CA THR A 125 9.72 -2.56 16.23
C THR A 125 11.16 -2.49 15.77
N ARG A 126 12.09 -3.04 16.58
CA ARG A 126 13.50 -3.06 16.24
C ARG A 126 13.75 -3.77 14.90
N LYS A 127 13.15 -4.95 14.73
CA LYS A 127 13.29 -5.73 13.51
C LYS A 127 12.72 -5.02 12.29
N ALA A 128 11.55 -4.41 12.39
CA ALA A 128 10.92 -3.67 11.29
C ALA A 128 11.80 -2.48 10.85
N LEU A 129 12.37 -1.74 11.80
CA LEU A 129 13.31 -0.67 11.50
C LEU A 129 14.61 -1.19 10.84
N GLU A 130 15.16 -2.31 11.32
CA GLU A 130 16.30 -2.96 10.67
C GLU A 130 15.99 -3.39 9.23
N ASP A 131 14.83 -4.01 9.01
CA ASP A 131 14.40 -4.51 7.69
C ASP A 131 14.28 -3.38 6.65
N VAL A 132 14.00 -2.14 7.07
CA VAL A 132 13.94 -0.96 6.17
C VAL A 132 15.23 -0.12 6.15
N GLY A 133 16.30 -0.57 6.79
CA GLY A 133 17.59 0.13 6.83
C GLY A 133 17.63 1.33 7.78
N LEU A 134 16.87 1.29 8.87
CA LEU A 134 16.86 2.28 9.97
C LEU A 134 17.26 1.66 11.33
N PRO A 135 18.31 0.84 11.43
CA PRO A 135 18.68 0.18 12.69
C PRO A 135 19.07 1.20 13.76
N GLY A 136 18.62 0.99 15.01
CA GLY A 136 18.98 1.81 16.18
C GLY A 136 18.37 3.21 16.16
N ARG A 137 17.31 3.45 15.37
CA ARG A 137 16.65 4.76 15.28
C ARG A 137 15.32 4.85 16.02
N GLU A 138 15.06 3.93 16.94
CA GLU A 138 13.80 3.86 17.69
C GLU A 138 13.48 5.17 18.43
N SER A 139 14.50 5.83 18.98
CA SER A 139 14.36 7.09 19.75
C SER A 139 14.43 8.36 18.91
N TYR A 140 14.70 8.27 17.60
CA TYR A 140 14.78 9.44 16.73
C TYR A 140 13.41 10.08 16.58
N GLN A 141 13.37 11.41 16.68
CA GLN A 141 12.16 12.16 16.37
C GLN A 141 11.94 12.19 14.85
N LEU A 142 10.68 12.33 14.42
CA LEU A 142 10.35 12.30 13.00
C LEU A 142 11.00 13.44 12.21
N ASP A 143 11.20 14.60 12.83
CA ASP A 143 11.87 15.77 12.25
C ASP A 143 13.39 15.59 12.09
N GLU A 144 14.00 14.67 12.84
CA GLU A 144 15.41 14.29 12.68
C GLU A 144 15.64 13.37 11.47
N LEU A 145 14.57 12.80 10.90
CA LEU A 145 14.63 11.90 9.76
C LEU A 145 14.47 12.67 8.43
N SER A 146 15.27 12.32 7.43
CA SER A 146 15.07 12.80 6.06
C SER A 146 13.73 12.30 5.48
N GLY A 147 13.22 12.93 4.41
CA GLY A 147 11.98 12.51 3.74
C GLY A 147 12.00 11.03 3.34
N GLY A 148 13.08 10.55 2.72
CA GLY A 148 13.24 9.14 2.38
C GLY A 148 13.31 8.22 3.60
N GLN A 149 13.86 8.67 4.73
CA GLN A 149 13.86 7.90 5.98
C GLN A 149 12.46 7.85 6.60
N ARG A 150 11.68 8.93 6.58
CA ARG A 150 10.28 8.95 7.01
C ARG A 150 9.42 8.00 6.17
N GLN A 151 9.66 7.96 4.87
CA GLN A 151 8.97 7.05 3.97
C GLN A 151 9.30 5.58 4.28
N ARG A 152 10.58 5.25 4.54
CA ARG A 152 11.00 3.93 5.02
C ARG A 152 10.42 3.60 6.39
N LEU A 153 10.27 4.58 7.27
CA LEU A 153 9.63 4.41 8.57
C LEU A 153 8.16 4.00 8.42
N LEU A 154 7.40 4.68 7.56
CA LEU A 154 6.01 4.28 7.30
C LEU A 154 5.93 2.86 6.73
N LEU A 155 6.87 2.50 5.85
CA LEU A 155 6.98 1.12 5.36
C LEU A 155 7.28 0.14 6.49
N ALA A 156 8.18 0.50 7.45
CA ALA A 156 8.44 -0.33 8.63
C ALA A 156 7.19 -0.53 9.49
N ALA A 157 6.44 0.54 9.76
CA ALA A 157 5.19 0.48 10.51
C ALA A 157 4.14 -0.40 9.82
N THR A 158 4.09 -0.34 8.48
CA THR A 158 3.19 -1.19 7.67
C THR A 158 3.62 -2.67 7.70
N LEU A 159 4.93 -2.94 7.64
CA LEU A 159 5.49 -4.29 7.61
C LEU A 159 5.50 -5.00 8.96
N ALA A 160 5.61 -4.25 10.06
CA ALA A 160 5.74 -4.80 11.41
C ALA A 160 4.61 -5.77 11.78
N VAL A 161 3.42 -5.56 11.23
CA VAL A 161 2.23 -6.41 11.45
C VAL A 161 2.17 -7.63 10.52
N HIS A 162 3.14 -7.81 9.61
CA HIS A 162 3.19 -8.87 8.61
C HIS A 162 1.92 -9.00 7.76
N PRO A 163 1.52 -7.95 7.04
CA PRO A 163 0.34 -8.01 6.20
C PRO A 163 0.52 -9.01 5.04
N GLU A 164 -0.58 -9.60 4.58
CA GLU A 164 -0.55 -10.52 3.43
C GLU A 164 -0.41 -9.76 2.11
N ILE A 165 -0.92 -8.53 2.08
CA ILE A 165 -0.91 -7.64 0.92
C ILE A 165 -0.41 -6.27 1.35
N ILE A 166 0.41 -5.64 0.52
CA ILE A 166 0.81 -4.23 0.67
C ILE A 166 0.45 -3.51 -0.62
N VAL A 167 -0.29 -2.41 -0.49
CA VAL A 167 -0.65 -1.50 -1.58
C VAL A 167 0.12 -0.20 -1.39
N LEU A 168 0.86 0.22 -2.40
CA LEU A 168 1.73 1.39 -2.39
C LEU A 168 1.31 2.34 -3.52
N ASP A 169 0.92 3.55 -3.17
CA ASP A 169 0.50 4.60 -4.11
C ASP A 169 1.64 5.60 -4.30
N GLU A 170 2.28 5.54 -5.46
CA GLU A 170 3.42 6.37 -5.88
C GLU A 170 4.53 6.50 -4.81
N PRO A 171 5.06 5.35 -4.30
CA PRO A 171 5.94 5.34 -3.13
C PRO A 171 7.30 6.02 -3.35
N VAL A 172 7.65 6.44 -4.56
CA VAL A 172 8.91 7.11 -4.86
C VAL A 172 8.74 8.52 -5.43
N SER A 173 7.53 9.08 -5.40
CA SER A 173 7.20 10.37 -6.03
C SER A 173 8.09 11.53 -5.57
N ALA A 174 8.58 11.51 -4.33
CA ALA A 174 9.44 12.53 -3.73
C ALA A 174 10.93 12.12 -3.62
N MET A 175 11.34 11.01 -4.25
CA MET A 175 12.70 10.49 -4.18
C MET A 175 13.54 10.83 -5.41
N ASP A 176 14.85 10.94 -5.21
CA ASP A 176 15.81 10.91 -6.30
C ASP A 176 15.91 9.49 -6.92
N PRO A 177 16.53 9.33 -8.10
CA PRO A 177 16.62 8.04 -8.77
C PRO A 177 17.28 6.94 -7.93
N ASP A 178 18.31 7.25 -7.15
CA ASP A 178 19.03 6.27 -6.33
C ASP A 178 18.18 5.83 -5.14
N GLY A 179 17.47 6.79 -4.52
CA GLY A 179 16.50 6.52 -3.46
C GLY A 179 15.35 5.64 -3.93
N ALA A 180 14.81 5.93 -5.12
CA ALA A 180 13.75 5.15 -5.75
C ALA A 180 14.19 3.70 -6.02
N HIS A 181 15.38 3.53 -6.62
CA HIS A 181 15.95 2.20 -6.89
C HIS A 181 16.12 1.41 -5.59
N SER A 182 16.73 2.03 -4.57
CA SER A 182 16.95 1.41 -3.26
C SER A 182 15.65 1.03 -2.55
N LEU A 183 14.55 1.79 -2.72
CA LEU A 183 13.24 1.43 -2.16
C LEU A 183 12.64 0.21 -2.87
N TYR A 184 12.73 0.14 -4.20
CA TYR A 184 12.20 -1.02 -4.94
C TYR A 184 13.03 -2.30 -4.71
N GLU A 185 14.34 -2.20 -4.56
CA GLU A 185 15.18 -3.33 -4.13
C GLU A 185 14.74 -3.84 -2.75
N LEU A 186 14.50 -2.92 -1.82
CA LEU A 186 13.99 -3.26 -0.48
C LEU A 186 12.64 -3.95 -0.55
N LEU A 187 11.67 -3.40 -1.30
CA LEU A 187 10.34 -4.00 -1.48
C LEU A 187 10.43 -5.39 -2.10
N TYR A 188 11.30 -5.57 -3.09
CA TYR A 188 11.52 -6.87 -3.70
C TYR A 188 12.15 -7.88 -2.73
N ALA A 189 13.13 -7.46 -1.94
CA ALA A 189 13.74 -8.29 -0.90
C ALA A 189 12.70 -8.74 0.16
N ILE A 190 11.82 -7.83 0.57
CA ILE A 190 10.70 -8.11 1.48
C ILE A 190 9.73 -9.13 0.85
N HIS A 191 9.34 -8.91 -0.40
CA HIS A 191 8.49 -9.82 -1.15
C HIS A 191 9.09 -11.24 -1.20
N GLN A 192 10.38 -11.36 -1.55
CA GLN A 192 11.08 -12.65 -1.61
C GLN A 192 11.19 -13.33 -0.24
N ARG A 193 11.42 -12.54 0.82
CA ARG A 193 11.63 -13.07 2.17
C ARG A 193 10.36 -13.53 2.85
N TYR A 194 9.27 -12.78 2.70
CA TYR A 194 8.03 -12.99 3.44
C TYR A 194 6.88 -13.54 2.59
N GLY A 195 7.03 -13.59 1.27
CA GLY A 195 5.96 -14.00 0.35
C GLY A 195 4.78 -13.01 0.29
N THR A 196 4.96 -11.80 0.80
CA THR A 196 3.95 -10.75 0.81
C THR A 196 3.57 -10.37 -0.62
N THR A 197 2.28 -10.26 -0.92
CA THR A 197 1.82 -9.72 -2.19
C THR A 197 2.04 -8.22 -2.19
N ILE A 198 2.78 -7.71 -3.17
CA ILE A 198 3.07 -6.28 -3.31
C ILE A 198 2.38 -5.72 -4.54
N ILE A 199 1.66 -4.63 -4.34
CA ILE A 199 0.97 -3.88 -5.39
C ILE A 199 1.53 -2.46 -5.36
N VAL A 200 2.18 -2.06 -6.43
CA VAL A 200 2.72 -0.70 -6.60
C VAL A 200 1.90 0.00 -7.68
N VAL A 201 1.42 1.17 -7.37
CA VAL A 201 0.73 2.04 -8.31
C VAL A 201 1.66 3.19 -8.66
N GLU A 202 1.98 3.36 -9.95
CA GLU A 202 2.99 4.32 -10.40
C GLU A 202 2.61 4.97 -11.73
N HIS A 203 3.17 6.16 -11.97
CA HIS A 203 3.13 6.80 -13.29
C HIS A 203 4.42 6.55 -14.10
N ARG A 204 5.53 6.24 -13.44
CA ARG A 204 6.84 5.94 -14.06
C ARG A 204 7.27 4.53 -13.68
N VAL A 205 7.36 3.66 -14.67
CA VAL A 205 7.62 2.23 -14.46
C VAL A 205 9.08 1.82 -14.72
N ASP A 206 9.92 2.73 -15.20
CA ASP A 206 11.29 2.43 -15.63
C ASP A 206 12.12 1.71 -14.55
N TYR A 207 11.97 2.14 -13.29
CA TYR A 207 12.67 1.56 -12.14
C TYR A 207 12.12 0.20 -11.70
N LEU A 208 10.89 -0.13 -12.11
CA LEU A 208 10.15 -1.31 -11.65
C LEU A 208 10.31 -2.51 -12.56
N LEU A 209 10.65 -2.30 -13.84
CA LEU A 209 10.71 -3.36 -14.85
C LEU A 209 11.49 -4.61 -14.41
N PRO A 210 12.62 -4.52 -13.67
CA PRO A 210 13.37 -5.70 -13.23
C PRO A 210 12.62 -6.58 -12.21
N TYR A 211 11.60 -6.04 -11.51
CA TYR A 211 10.95 -6.67 -10.37
C TYR A 211 9.53 -7.16 -10.66
N VAL A 212 8.95 -6.70 -11.76
CA VAL A 212 7.51 -6.85 -12.06
C VAL A 212 7.18 -8.23 -12.59
N CYS A 213 6.24 -8.91 -11.94
CA CYS A 213 5.61 -10.13 -12.46
C CYS A 213 4.41 -9.83 -13.36
N LEU A 214 3.72 -8.70 -13.14
CA LEU A 214 2.51 -8.32 -13.85
C LEU A 214 2.39 -6.80 -13.93
N LEU A 215 2.18 -6.30 -15.14
CA LEU A 215 1.95 -4.88 -15.41
C LEU A 215 0.51 -4.67 -15.91
N TYR A 216 -0.28 -3.92 -15.16
CA TYR A 216 -1.57 -3.40 -15.61
C TYR A 216 -1.42 -1.95 -16.06
N THR A 217 -1.99 -1.63 -17.21
CA THR A 217 -2.05 -0.24 -17.70
C THR A 217 -3.49 0.24 -17.65
N SER A 218 -3.75 1.31 -16.91
CA SER A 218 -5.05 1.97 -16.93
C SER A 218 -5.12 2.90 -18.13
N PRO A 219 -6.17 2.80 -18.97
CA PRO A 219 -6.36 3.74 -20.08
C PRO A 219 -6.56 5.16 -19.53
N SER A 220 -6.06 6.16 -20.27
CA SER A 220 -6.31 7.56 -19.93
C SER A 220 -7.81 7.87 -20.03
N PRO A 221 -8.38 8.71 -19.16
CA PRO A 221 -9.76 9.19 -19.32
C PRO A 221 -10.04 9.87 -20.66
N ARG A 222 -8.99 10.27 -21.40
CA ARG A 222 -9.10 10.86 -22.74
C ARG A 222 -9.16 9.83 -23.86
N ASP A 223 -8.88 8.56 -23.57
CA ASP A 223 -8.87 7.48 -24.56
C ASP A 223 -10.21 6.71 -24.57
N MET A 224 -11.15 7.13 -23.72
CA MET A 224 -12.52 6.64 -23.61
C MET A 224 -13.52 7.69 -24.07
#